data_5b4f52b779714bd518c3c9137c6e1218
#
_entry.id   5b4f52b779714bd518c3c9137c6e1218
#
_cell.length_a   1.000
_cell.length_b   1.000
_cell.length_c   1.000
_cell.angle_alpha   90.00
_cell.angle_beta   90.00
_cell.angle_gamma   90.00
#
_symmetry.space_group_name_H-M   'P 1'
#
loop_
_entity.id
_entity.type
_entity.pdbx_description
1 polymer ?
#
loop_
_entity_poly.entity_id
_entity_poly.type
_entity_poly.pdbx_seq_one_letter_code
_entity_poly.pdbx_strand_id
1 'polypeptide(L)'
;MSEATDGTGLVERYGPWALVVGGSEGVGAAFAEQLARAGLGIVLVARKPVPLGETADRVRAHGVPCRVLALDLLDADATARIVEAVADVDLGLLVLNAGANTYRSRFVEADLARVQAVIDLNITRPLELCREFGARLAARGRGGILVVGSSAGYLGHADIGVYAAAKAFTRIFTEGLWLELGQVGVDVLHLVLGLTATPAMERAGLDLTGAADPADVAAQGLTALGAGPVHVVRQQAEVAARRSGPARAALVAGNHGATRAMLGGPGTDRS
;
A
#
# COMPACT_ATOMS: atom_id res chain seq x y z
N MET A 1 18.65 -17.00 -10.98
CA MET A 1 18.85 -15.91 -11.95
C MET A 1 17.51 -15.16 -11.95
N SER A 2 17.44 -14.00 -11.27
CA SER A 2 16.25 -13.15 -11.25
C SER A 2 16.23 -12.38 -12.56
N GLU A 3 15.29 -12.66 -13.43
CA GLU A 3 14.95 -11.73 -14.51
C GLU A 3 14.54 -10.42 -13.86
N ALA A 4 15.32 -9.38 -14.05
CA ALA A 4 14.93 -8.02 -13.74
C ALA A 4 13.61 -7.78 -14.48
N THR A 5 12.55 -7.43 -13.76
CA THR A 5 11.27 -7.09 -14.36
C THR A 5 11.53 -5.98 -15.37
N ASP A 6 11.51 -6.31 -16.66
CA ASP A 6 11.76 -5.38 -17.74
C ASP A 6 10.70 -4.25 -17.59
N GLY A 7 11.15 -2.99 -17.60
CA GLY A 7 10.25 -1.83 -17.45
C GLY A 7 9.05 -1.86 -18.40
N THR A 8 9.21 -2.51 -19.56
CA THR A 8 8.17 -2.75 -20.54
C THR A 8 6.97 -3.50 -19.94
N GLY A 9 7.19 -4.52 -19.14
CA GLY A 9 6.11 -5.32 -18.51
C GLY A 9 5.31 -4.53 -17.46
N LEU A 10 5.94 -3.59 -16.75
CA LEU A 10 5.22 -2.74 -15.79
C LEU A 10 4.30 -1.75 -16.50
N VAL A 11 4.74 -1.13 -17.60
CA VAL A 11 3.91 -0.20 -18.38
C VAL A 11 2.74 -0.93 -19.04
N GLU A 12 2.97 -2.08 -19.64
CA GLU A 12 1.91 -2.87 -20.28
C GLU A 12 0.82 -3.27 -19.29
N ARG A 13 1.21 -3.68 -18.08
CA ARG A 13 0.27 -4.20 -17.07
C ARG A 13 -0.37 -3.10 -16.23
N TYR A 14 0.42 -2.12 -15.81
CA TYR A 14 0.03 -1.10 -14.82
C TYR A 14 0.08 0.34 -15.33
N GLY A 15 0.52 0.59 -16.55
CA GLY A 15 0.56 1.93 -17.13
C GLY A 15 -0.80 2.39 -17.67
N PRO A 16 -0.89 3.63 -18.20
CA PRO A 16 0.24 4.56 -18.31
C PRO A 16 0.53 5.41 -17.07
N TRP A 17 -0.34 5.42 -16.04
CA TRP A 17 -0.15 6.23 -14.85
C TRP A 17 -0.22 5.43 -13.56
N ALA A 18 0.59 5.84 -12.58
CA ALA A 18 0.53 5.36 -11.20
C ALA A 18 0.22 6.51 -10.22
N LEU A 19 -0.64 6.24 -9.25
CA LEU A 19 -0.92 7.11 -8.11
C LEU A 19 -0.16 6.59 -6.88
N VAL A 20 0.73 7.41 -6.32
CA VAL A 20 1.50 7.08 -5.12
C VAL A 20 1.04 7.97 -3.97
N VAL A 21 0.27 7.41 -3.07
CA VAL A 21 -0.21 8.07 -1.86
C VAL A 21 0.80 7.87 -0.73
N GLY A 22 1.41 8.98 -0.29
CA GLY A 22 2.57 8.98 0.60
C GLY A 22 3.90 9.00 -0.16
N GLY A 23 3.97 9.72 -1.28
CA GLY A 23 5.08 9.72 -2.24
C GLY A 23 6.17 10.76 -1.98
N SER A 24 6.22 11.46 -0.83
CA SER A 24 7.17 12.56 -0.62
C SER A 24 8.56 12.15 -0.18
N GLU A 25 8.73 10.99 0.42
CA GLU A 25 10.00 10.53 0.99
C GLU A 25 10.03 9.01 1.19
N GLY A 26 11.21 8.44 1.45
CA GLY A 26 11.39 7.05 1.82
C GLY A 26 10.86 6.07 0.78
N VAL A 27 10.12 5.05 1.22
CA VAL A 27 9.62 3.97 0.35
C VAL A 27 8.67 4.49 -0.72
N GLY A 28 7.82 5.48 -0.41
CA GLY A 28 6.91 6.07 -1.38
C GLY A 28 7.63 6.83 -2.50
N ALA A 29 8.66 7.59 -2.16
CA ALA A 29 9.52 8.24 -3.17
C ALA A 29 10.25 7.19 -4.03
N ALA A 30 10.75 6.12 -3.40
CA ALA A 30 11.42 5.03 -4.10
C ALA A 30 10.49 4.31 -5.09
N PHE A 31 9.23 4.06 -4.72
CA PHE A 31 8.22 3.56 -5.66
C PHE A 31 8.02 4.51 -6.84
N ALA A 32 7.83 5.81 -6.55
CA ALA A 32 7.60 6.80 -7.59
C ALA A 32 8.75 6.87 -8.61
N GLU A 33 9.98 6.88 -8.13
CA GLU A 33 11.18 6.92 -9.00
C GLU A 33 11.36 5.64 -9.83
N GLN A 34 11.10 4.46 -9.24
CA GLN A 34 11.22 3.20 -9.98
C GLN A 34 10.13 3.05 -11.05
N LEU A 35 8.89 3.44 -10.74
CA LEU A 35 7.80 3.47 -11.71
C LEU A 35 8.05 4.49 -12.83
N ALA A 36 8.59 5.67 -12.50
CA ALA A 36 8.99 6.68 -13.48
C ALA A 36 10.11 6.17 -14.40
N ARG A 37 11.11 5.49 -13.82
CA ARG A 37 12.19 4.84 -14.60
C ARG A 37 11.67 3.76 -15.55
N ALA A 38 10.60 3.07 -15.16
CA ALA A 38 9.91 2.11 -16.02
C ALA A 38 9.06 2.76 -17.13
N GLY A 39 8.83 4.08 -17.08
CA GLY A 39 8.09 4.85 -18.09
C GLY A 39 6.66 5.23 -17.71
N LEU A 40 6.22 5.02 -16.46
CA LEU A 40 4.89 5.45 -16.02
C LEU A 40 4.88 6.94 -15.66
N GLY A 41 3.81 7.65 -16.03
CA GLY A 41 3.46 8.94 -15.44
C GLY A 41 3.08 8.79 -13.98
N ILE A 42 3.44 9.74 -13.12
CA ILE A 42 3.25 9.63 -11.68
C ILE A 42 2.35 10.75 -11.14
N VAL A 43 1.37 10.38 -10.32
CA VAL A 43 0.66 11.30 -9.45
C VAL A 43 1.14 11.09 -8.02
N LEU A 44 1.68 12.14 -7.40
CA LEU A 44 2.21 12.11 -6.04
C LEU A 44 1.25 12.80 -5.08
N VAL A 45 0.90 12.15 -4.00
CA VAL A 45 0.09 12.71 -2.91
C VAL A 45 0.85 12.62 -1.61
N ALA A 46 1.07 13.75 -0.91
CA ALA A 46 1.59 13.80 0.46
C ALA A 46 1.35 15.17 1.10
N ARG A 47 1.51 15.26 2.42
CA ARG A 47 1.24 16.49 3.19
C ARG A 47 2.28 17.59 3.02
N LYS A 48 3.55 17.20 2.93
CA LYS A 48 4.68 18.14 2.98
C LYS A 48 5.05 18.62 1.57
N PRO A 49 4.80 19.87 1.21
CA PRO A 49 5.00 20.34 -0.17
C PRO A 49 6.46 20.31 -0.62
N VAL A 50 7.42 20.65 0.25
CA VAL A 50 8.84 20.72 -0.13
C VAL A 50 9.40 19.34 -0.51
N PRO A 51 9.42 18.31 0.37
CA PRO A 51 9.93 17.00 -0.03
C PRO A 51 9.09 16.34 -1.12
N LEU A 52 7.80 16.70 -1.24
CA LEU A 52 6.95 16.24 -2.34
C LEU A 52 7.40 16.83 -3.69
N GLY A 53 7.75 18.12 -3.72
CA GLY A 53 8.32 18.77 -4.88
C GLY A 53 9.67 18.19 -5.29
N GLU A 54 10.57 17.95 -4.34
CA GLU A 54 11.87 17.32 -4.58
C GLU A 54 11.72 15.92 -5.21
N THR A 55 10.77 15.13 -4.72
CA THR A 55 10.46 13.82 -5.32
C THR A 55 9.88 13.97 -6.73
N ALA A 56 9.01 14.95 -6.96
CA ALA A 56 8.47 15.21 -8.29
C ALA A 56 9.55 15.60 -9.30
N ASP A 57 10.56 16.36 -8.88
CA ASP A 57 11.67 16.75 -9.75
C ASP A 57 12.54 15.53 -10.12
N ARG A 58 12.79 14.60 -9.17
CA ARG A 58 13.46 13.33 -9.47
C ARG A 58 12.66 12.45 -10.43
N VAL A 59 11.34 12.39 -10.27
CA VAL A 59 10.43 11.69 -11.19
C VAL A 59 10.50 12.28 -12.59
N ARG A 60 10.40 13.62 -12.73
CA ARG A 60 10.47 14.33 -14.02
C ARG A 60 11.80 14.15 -14.72
N ALA A 61 12.90 13.99 -13.97
CA ALA A 61 14.23 13.72 -14.53
C ALA A 61 14.29 12.42 -15.33
N HIS A 62 13.34 11.48 -15.15
CA HIS A 62 13.19 10.28 -15.97
C HIS A 62 12.40 10.51 -17.27
N GLY A 63 11.99 11.75 -17.58
CA GLY A 63 11.29 12.08 -18.83
C GLY A 63 9.80 11.75 -18.84
N VAL A 64 9.21 11.44 -17.69
CA VAL A 64 7.78 11.13 -17.57
C VAL A 64 6.99 12.29 -16.92
N PRO A 65 5.68 12.45 -17.22
CA PRO A 65 4.87 13.46 -16.57
C PRO A 65 4.69 13.15 -15.07
N CYS A 66 4.69 14.23 -14.26
CA CYS A 66 4.47 14.13 -12.82
C CYS A 66 3.48 15.21 -12.35
N ARG A 67 2.38 14.78 -11.73
CA ARG A 67 1.43 15.64 -11.01
C ARG A 67 1.69 15.58 -9.51
N VAL A 68 1.41 16.65 -8.82
CA VAL A 68 1.65 16.79 -7.38
C VAL A 68 0.39 17.32 -6.70
N LEU A 69 -0.03 16.63 -5.63
CA LEU A 69 -1.13 17.07 -4.77
C LEU A 69 -0.63 17.11 -3.32
N ALA A 70 -0.39 18.35 -2.82
CA ALA A 70 -0.10 18.57 -1.41
C ALA A 70 -1.41 18.48 -0.61
N LEU A 71 -1.58 17.39 0.17
CA LEU A 71 -2.84 17.06 0.84
C LEU A 71 -2.58 16.27 2.12
N ASP A 72 -3.30 16.62 3.20
CA ASP A 72 -3.38 15.75 4.38
C ASP A 72 -4.51 14.73 4.19
N LEU A 73 -4.20 13.46 4.35
CA LEU A 73 -5.20 12.39 4.27
C LEU A 73 -6.22 12.42 5.41
N LEU A 74 -5.98 13.19 6.46
CA LEU A 74 -6.94 13.41 7.55
C LEU A 74 -7.98 14.49 7.21
N ASP A 75 -7.80 15.26 6.12
CA ASP A 75 -8.83 16.19 5.66
C ASP A 75 -10.10 15.42 5.25
N ALA A 76 -11.27 15.95 5.60
CA ALA A 76 -12.54 15.25 5.36
C ALA A 76 -12.82 14.99 3.87
N ASP A 77 -12.35 15.88 2.99
CA ASP A 77 -12.51 15.82 1.53
C ASP A 77 -11.32 15.17 0.80
N ALA A 78 -10.36 14.60 1.54
CA ALA A 78 -9.10 14.11 0.96
C ALA A 78 -9.33 13.12 -0.19
N THR A 79 -10.20 12.13 -0.01
CA THR A 79 -10.51 11.13 -1.05
C THR A 79 -11.11 11.79 -2.30
N ALA A 80 -12.07 12.71 -2.14
CA ALA A 80 -12.68 13.41 -3.26
C ALA A 80 -11.66 14.23 -4.07
N ARG A 81 -10.77 14.96 -3.38
CA ARG A 81 -9.70 15.75 -4.02
C ARG A 81 -8.69 14.87 -4.76
N ILE A 82 -8.35 13.69 -4.23
CA ILE A 82 -7.49 12.73 -4.93
C ILE A 82 -8.18 12.21 -6.20
N VAL A 83 -9.46 11.85 -6.10
CA VAL A 83 -10.27 11.38 -7.23
C VAL A 83 -10.34 12.42 -8.34
N GLU A 84 -10.59 13.68 -7.98
CA GLU A 84 -10.63 14.83 -8.91
C GLU A 84 -9.26 15.04 -9.58
N ALA A 85 -8.18 14.99 -8.83
CA ALA A 85 -6.82 15.20 -9.34
C ALA A 85 -6.38 14.17 -10.39
N VAL A 86 -7.06 13.02 -10.47
CA VAL A 86 -6.78 11.93 -11.43
C VAL A 86 -7.96 11.64 -12.35
N ALA A 87 -8.96 12.52 -12.44
CA ALA A 87 -10.18 12.26 -13.21
C ALA A 87 -9.91 12.11 -14.72
N ASP A 88 -8.90 12.79 -15.23
CA ASP A 88 -8.52 12.84 -16.65
C ASP A 88 -7.32 11.93 -17.00
N VAL A 89 -6.84 11.08 -16.08
CA VAL A 89 -5.74 10.16 -16.35
C VAL A 89 -6.21 8.70 -16.38
N ASP A 90 -5.63 7.92 -17.28
CA ASP A 90 -5.82 6.46 -17.32
C ASP A 90 -4.93 5.82 -16.25
N LEU A 91 -5.44 5.77 -15.02
CA LEU A 91 -4.73 5.21 -13.88
C LEU A 91 -4.72 3.69 -13.94
N GLY A 92 -3.52 3.09 -13.91
CA GLY A 92 -3.36 1.64 -13.92
C GLY A 92 -2.76 1.05 -12.63
N LEU A 93 -2.15 1.89 -11.77
CA LEU A 93 -1.57 1.43 -10.51
C LEU A 93 -1.89 2.39 -9.36
N LEU A 94 -2.37 1.84 -8.25
CA LEU A 94 -2.50 2.53 -6.98
C LEU A 94 -1.48 1.99 -5.98
N VAL A 95 -0.61 2.86 -5.45
CA VAL A 95 0.32 2.54 -4.36
C VAL A 95 -0.11 3.30 -3.10
N LEU A 96 -0.60 2.58 -2.11
CA LEU A 96 -0.99 3.10 -0.79
C LEU A 96 0.18 2.91 0.18
N ASN A 97 1.09 3.89 0.21
CA ASN A 97 2.25 3.90 1.11
C ASN A 97 2.02 4.77 2.35
N ALA A 98 1.16 5.77 2.27
CA ALA A 98 0.84 6.60 3.43
C ALA A 98 0.22 5.74 4.54
N GLY A 99 0.73 5.92 5.76
CA GLY A 99 0.27 5.22 6.94
C GLY A 99 1.40 5.14 7.96
N ALA A 100 1.21 5.74 9.12
CA ALA A 100 2.22 5.83 10.15
C ALA A 100 1.60 5.63 11.53
N ASN A 101 2.43 5.24 12.50
CA ASN A 101 2.06 5.36 13.90
C ASN A 101 2.28 6.80 14.35
N THR A 102 1.21 7.59 14.29
CA THR A 102 1.25 9.03 14.64
C THR A 102 1.00 9.29 16.13
N TYR A 103 0.62 8.26 16.88
CA TYR A 103 0.29 8.36 18.28
C TYR A 103 0.68 7.11 19.07
N ARG A 104 1.50 7.28 20.11
CA ARG A 104 1.89 6.23 21.06
C ARG A 104 1.28 6.55 22.41
N SER A 105 0.57 5.57 22.99
CA SER A 105 -0.01 5.68 24.32
C SER A 105 -0.43 4.30 24.83
N ARG A 106 -0.45 4.12 26.15
CA ARG A 106 -1.23 3.04 26.75
C ARG A 106 -2.70 3.29 26.43
N PHE A 107 -3.38 2.29 25.88
CA PHE A 107 -4.72 2.49 25.33
C PHE A 107 -5.72 3.01 26.35
N VAL A 108 -5.65 2.54 27.61
CA VAL A 108 -6.56 2.96 28.68
C VAL A 108 -6.40 4.43 29.11
N GLU A 109 -5.32 5.09 28.68
CA GLU A 109 -5.00 6.49 28.95
C GLU A 109 -5.03 7.34 27.66
N ALA A 110 -5.44 6.73 26.55
CA ALA A 110 -5.32 7.34 25.24
C ALA A 110 -6.35 8.44 24.99
N ASP A 111 -5.92 9.49 24.29
CA ASP A 111 -6.80 10.45 23.65
C ASP A 111 -7.50 9.79 22.45
N LEU A 112 -8.81 9.60 22.54
CA LEU A 112 -9.59 8.91 21.52
C LEU A 112 -9.63 9.65 20.17
N ALA A 113 -9.51 10.98 20.15
CA ALA A 113 -9.44 11.74 18.90
C ALA A 113 -8.13 11.43 18.15
N ARG A 114 -7.01 11.31 18.86
CA ARG A 114 -5.73 10.91 18.28
C ARG A 114 -5.72 9.43 17.88
N VAL A 115 -6.41 8.57 18.62
CA VAL A 115 -6.63 7.16 18.23
C VAL A 115 -7.41 7.10 16.93
N GLN A 116 -8.51 7.89 16.81
CA GLN A 116 -9.31 7.94 15.59
C GLN A 116 -8.46 8.40 14.38
N ALA A 117 -7.59 9.39 14.54
CA ALA A 117 -6.69 9.82 13.48
C ALA A 117 -5.74 8.70 13.00
N VAL A 118 -5.28 7.81 13.90
CA VAL A 118 -4.50 6.62 13.51
C VAL A 118 -5.36 5.65 12.70
N ILE A 119 -6.61 5.44 13.09
CA ILE A 119 -7.58 4.59 12.38
C ILE A 119 -7.87 5.18 10.99
N ASP A 120 -8.18 6.48 10.92
CA ASP A 120 -8.51 7.14 9.66
C ASP A 120 -7.38 7.08 8.66
N LEU A 121 -6.16 7.36 9.10
CA LEU A 121 -4.98 7.32 8.23
C LEU A 121 -4.65 5.90 7.74
N ASN A 122 -4.82 4.88 8.60
CA ASN A 122 -4.37 3.52 8.29
C ASN A 122 -5.47 2.56 7.86
N ILE A 123 -6.75 2.89 8.06
CA ILE A 123 -7.91 2.05 7.69
C ILE A 123 -8.86 2.82 6.79
N THR A 124 -9.49 3.91 7.28
CA THR A 124 -10.58 4.59 6.58
C THR A 124 -10.14 5.07 5.20
N ARG A 125 -9.03 5.81 5.10
CA ARG A 125 -8.53 6.31 3.81
C ARG A 125 -8.08 5.20 2.85
N PRO A 126 -7.32 4.17 3.26
CA PRO A 126 -7.09 3.01 2.41
C PRO A 126 -8.34 2.35 1.88
N LEU A 127 -9.40 2.16 2.72
CA LEU A 127 -10.65 1.58 2.28
C LEU A 127 -11.35 2.42 1.20
N GLU A 128 -11.47 3.73 1.43
CA GLU A 128 -12.09 4.66 0.48
C GLU A 128 -11.36 4.66 -0.86
N LEU A 129 -10.02 4.75 -0.84
CA LEU A 129 -9.20 4.75 -2.05
C LEU A 129 -9.24 3.40 -2.77
N CYS A 130 -9.19 2.27 -2.03
CA CYS A 130 -9.34 0.95 -2.63
C CYS A 130 -10.71 0.76 -3.27
N ARG A 131 -11.80 1.23 -2.64
CA ARG A 131 -13.13 1.16 -3.21
C ARG A 131 -13.22 1.96 -4.51
N GLU A 132 -12.77 3.21 -4.49
CA GLU A 132 -12.87 4.13 -5.63
C GLU A 132 -12.01 3.67 -6.82
N PHE A 133 -10.74 3.39 -6.56
CA PHE A 133 -9.81 2.99 -7.62
C PHE A 133 -9.93 1.51 -7.98
N GLY A 134 -10.31 0.64 -7.04
CA GLY A 134 -10.62 -0.75 -7.31
C GLY A 134 -11.76 -0.91 -8.31
N ALA A 135 -12.84 -0.12 -8.17
CA ALA A 135 -13.94 -0.11 -9.12
C ALA A 135 -13.50 0.35 -10.53
N ARG A 136 -12.63 1.38 -10.62
CA ARG A 136 -12.10 1.86 -11.90
C ARG A 136 -11.20 0.82 -12.58
N LEU A 137 -10.30 0.19 -11.81
CA LEU A 137 -9.40 -0.85 -12.31
C LEU A 137 -10.17 -2.10 -12.74
N ALA A 138 -11.21 -2.50 -11.98
CA ALA A 138 -12.09 -3.59 -12.33
C ALA A 138 -12.83 -3.32 -13.67
N ALA A 139 -13.36 -2.11 -13.86
CA ALA A 139 -13.98 -1.71 -15.12
C ALA A 139 -12.98 -1.68 -16.29
N ARG A 140 -11.70 -1.40 -16.00
CA ARG A 140 -10.60 -1.42 -16.97
C ARG A 140 -10.18 -2.86 -17.34
N GLY A 141 -10.44 -3.84 -16.46
CA GLY A 141 -10.06 -5.25 -16.64
C GLY A 141 -8.57 -5.53 -16.48
N ARG A 142 -7.79 -4.58 -15.97
CA ARG A 142 -6.35 -4.71 -15.69
C ARG A 142 -5.86 -3.61 -14.76
N GLY A 143 -4.73 -3.84 -14.12
CA GLY A 143 -4.07 -2.86 -13.27
C GLY A 143 -3.60 -3.46 -11.95
N GLY A 144 -3.28 -2.60 -10.97
CA GLY A 144 -2.80 -3.08 -9.68
C GLY A 144 -3.10 -2.16 -8.50
N ILE A 145 -3.18 -2.76 -7.32
CA ILE A 145 -3.23 -2.06 -6.03
C ILE A 145 -2.14 -2.64 -5.12
N LEU A 146 -1.22 -1.80 -4.68
CA LEU A 146 -0.19 -2.15 -3.71
C LEU A 146 -0.42 -1.41 -2.40
N VAL A 147 -0.66 -2.16 -1.32
CA VAL A 147 -0.89 -1.62 0.02
C VAL A 147 0.34 -1.88 0.89
N VAL A 148 0.96 -0.82 1.38
CA VAL A 148 2.13 -0.91 2.26
C VAL A 148 1.71 -1.21 3.70
N GLY A 149 2.08 -2.39 4.15
CA GLY A 149 1.84 -2.92 5.48
C GLY A 149 3.01 -2.77 6.44
N SER A 150 2.95 -3.50 7.54
CA SER A 150 4.01 -3.51 8.56
C SER A 150 4.05 -4.84 9.29
N SER A 151 5.25 -5.27 9.67
CA SER A 151 5.46 -6.41 10.57
C SER A 151 4.82 -6.21 11.96
N ALA A 152 4.50 -4.96 12.35
CA ALA A 152 3.73 -4.65 13.54
C ALA A 152 2.33 -5.30 13.51
N GLY A 153 1.73 -5.51 12.33
CA GLY A 153 0.43 -6.16 12.16
C GLY A 153 0.41 -7.67 12.45
N TYR A 154 1.51 -8.26 12.90
CA TYR A 154 1.57 -9.69 13.24
C TYR A 154 1.43 -9.98 14.74
N LEU A 155 1.66 -8.99 15.60
CA LEU A 155 1.58 -9.14 17.06
C LEU A 155 1.00 -7.88 17.71
N GLY A 156 0.40 -8.06 18.90
CA GLY A 156 -0.01 -6.97 19.76
C GLY A 156 1.19 -6.23 20.39
N HIS A 157 1.05 -4.92 20.55
CA HIS A 157 2.02 -4.06 21.23
C HIS A 157 1.30 -3.10 22.17
N ALA A 158 1.77 -2.95 23.40
CA ALA A 158 1.08 -2.15 24.42
C ALA A 158 0.93 -0.68 24.02
N ASP A 159 1.99 -0.05 23.49
CA ASP A 159 2.01 1.40 23.24
C ASP A 159 1.62 1.80 21.81
N ILE A 160 1.48 0.82 20.92
CA ILE A 160 1.10 1.01 19.51
C ILE A 160 -0.02 0.04 19.09
N GLY A 161 -0.85 -0.40 20.04
CA GLY A 161 -1.86 -1.44 19.85
C GLY A 161 -2.82 -1.12 18.71
N VAL A 162 -3.31 0.12 18.63
CA VAL A 162 -4.23 0.55 17.57
C VAL A 162 -3.57 0.53 16.19
N TYR A 163 -2.33 1.01 16.08
CA TYR A 163 -1.56 0.94 14.83
C TYR A 163 -1.28 -0.51 14.41
N ALA A 164 -0.88 -1.36 15.35
CA ALA A 164 -0.64 -2.78 15.08
C ALA A 164 -1.93 -3.48 14.58
N ALA A 165 -3.06 -3.20 15.25
CA ALA A 165 -4.38 -3.70 14.83
C ALA A 165 -4.79 -3.17 13.45
N ALA A 166 -4.55 -1.89 13.15
CA ALA A 166 -4.83 -1.31 11.84
C ALA A 166 -4.00 -1.97 10.72
N LYS A 167 -2.71 -2.28 10.98
CA LYS A 167 -1.87 -2.98 10.00
C LYS A 167 -2.25 -4.47 9.85
N ALA A 168 -2.79 -5.10 10.89
CA ALA A 168 -3.40 -6.43 10.77
C ALA A 168 -4.70 -6.38 9.94
N PHE A 169 -5.56 -5.37 10.19
CA PHE A 169 -6.78 -5.14 9.41
C PHE A 169 -6.47 -4.98 7.93
N THR A 170 -5.55 -4.08 7.55
CA THR A 170 -5.23 -3.84 6.13
C THR A 170 -4.68 -5.09 5.45
N ARG A 171 -3.93 -5.95 6.14
CA ARG A 171 -3.48 -7.22 5.57
C ARG A 171 -4.65 -8.14 5.22
N ILE A 172 -5.55 -8.40 6.17
CA ILE A 172 -6.70 -9.28 5.94
C ILE A 172 -7.64 -8.71 4.88
N PHE A 173 -7.88 -7.40 4.92
CA PHE A 173 -8.66 -6.69 3.90
C PHE A 173 -8.04 -6.86 2.50
N THR A 174 -6.74 -6.65 2.37
CA THR A 174 -6.03 -6.78 1.08
C THR A 174 -6.06 -8.22 0.55
N GLU A 175 -6.02 -9.24 1.43
CA GLU A 175 -6.19 -10.65 1.03
C GLU A 175 -7.59 -10.89 0.41
N GLY A 176 -8.64 -10.32 1.01
CA GLY A 176 -10.00 -10.38 0.46
C GLY A 176 -10.12 -9.65 -0.87
N LEU A 177 -9.56 -8.44 -0.95
CA LEU A 177 -9.55 -7.64 -2.16
C LEU A 177 -8.78 -8.31 -3.31
N TRP A 178 -7.69 -9.02 -3.01
CA TRP A 178 -6.95 -9.84 -3.98
C TRP A 178 -7.82 -10.94 -4.60
N LEU A 179 -8.66 -11.61 -3.79
CA LEU A 179 -9.61 -12.61 -4.30
C LEU A 179 -10.68 -11.99 -5.21
N GLU A 180 -11.21 -10.84 -4.81
CA GLU A 180 -12.27 -10.13 -5.53
C GLU A 180 -11.76 -9.59 -6.87
N LEU A 181 -10.71 -8.79 -6.85
CA LEU A 181 -10.20 -8.08 -8.02
C LEU A 181 -9.38 -8.98 -8.96
N GLY A 182 -8.76 -10.04 -8.44
CA GLY A 182 -8.05 -11.01 -9.26
C GLY A 182 -8.94 -11.71 -10.30
N GLN A 183 -10.25 -11.85 -10.03
CA GLN A 183 -11.22 -12.42 -10.96
C GLN A 183 -11.47 -11.53 -12.19
N VAL A 184 -11.13 -10.26 -12.11
CA VAL A 184 -11.31 -9.26 -13.17
C VAL A 184 -9.98 -8.70 -13.68
N GLY A 185 -8.87 -9.41 -13.46
CA GLY A 185 -7.56 -9.07 -14.04
C GLY A 185 -6.79 -7.97 -13.33
N VAL A 186 -7.15 -7.64 -12.08
CA VAL A 186 -6.46 -6.64 -11.27
C VAL A 186 -5.62 -7.30 -10.18
N ASP A 187 -4.33 -6.98 -10.17
CA ASP A 187 -3.42 -7.49 -9.15
C ASP A 187 -3.53 -6.71 -7.84
N VAL A 188 -3.50 -7.42 -6.72
CA VAL A 188 -3.52 -6.79 -5.41
C VAL A 188 -2.41 -7.37 -4.54
N LEU A 189 -1.61 -6.51 -3.90
CA LEU A 189 -0.52 -6.93 -3.04
C LEU A 189 -0.51 -6.16 -1.73
N HIS A 190 -0.39 -6.88 -0.62
CA HIS A 190 0.00 -6.33 0.67
C HIS A 190 1.50 -6.52 0.89
N LEU A 191 2.26 -5.41 0.88
CA LEU A 191 3.71 -5.42 1.08
C LEU A 191 4.05 -5.18 2.55
N VAL A 192 4.55 -6.20 3.24
CA VAL A 192 4.87 -6.13 4.67
C VAL A 192 6.31 -5.66 4.88
N LEU A 193 6.46 -4.49 5.51
CA LEU A 193 7.76 -3.91 5.87
C LEU A 193 8.12 -4.18 7.33
N GLY A 194 9.44 -4.16 7.61
CA GLY A 194 9.99 -3.94 8.94
C GLY A 194 10.53 -2.52 9.10
N LEU A 195 11.56 -2.38 9.93
CA LEU A 195 12.31 -1.15 10.04
C LEU A 195 12.98 -0.85 8.70
N THR A 196 12.71 0.34 8.17
CA THR A 196 13.23 0.80 6.88
C THR A 196 13.90 2.15 7.09
N ALA A 197 15.08 2.35 6.50
CA ALA A 197 15.88 3.57 6.64
C ALA A 197 15.23 4.74 5.87
N THR A 198 14.28 5.39 6.51
CA THR A 198 13.55 6.51 5.92
C THR A 198 13.79 7.80 6.70
N PRO A 199 13.72 8.97 6.06
CA PRO A 199 13.82 10.26 6.75
C PRO A 199 12.80 10.42 7.90
N ALA A 200 11.65 9.78 7.80
CA ALA A 200 10.66 9.77 8.90
C ALA A 200 11.16 9.00 10.13
N MET A 201 11.86 7.88 9.94
CA MET A 201 12.44 7.09 11.03
C MET A 201 13.64 7.79 11.66
N GLU A 202 14.48 8.45 10.86
CA GLU A 202 15.58 9.30 11.34
C GLU A 202 15.05 10.44 12.24
N ARG A 203 14.04 11.17 11.77
CA ARG A 203 13.38 12.24 12.56
C ARG A 203 12.72 11.71 13.83
N ALA A 204 12.33 10.45 13.86
CA ALA A 204 11.80 9.80 15.06
C ALA A 204 12.90 9.34 16.04
N GLY A 205 14.19 9.52 15.69
CA GLY A 205 15.34 9.17 16.53
C GLY A 205 15.55 7.66 16.68
N LEU A 206 15.08 6.84 15.73
CA LEU A 206 15.24 5.40 15.79
C LEU A 206 16.66 4.99 15.35
N ASP A 207 17.20 3.95 16.00
CA ASP A 207 18.40 3.28 15.50
C ASP A 207 18.07 2.54 14.21
N LEU A 208 18.71 2.94 13.12
CA LEU A 208 18.50 2.37 11.79
C LEU A 208 19.51 1.25 11.42
N THR A 209 20.31 0.80 12.39
CA THR A 209 21.24 -0.32 12.18
C THR A 209 20.47 -1.57 11.72
N GLY A 210 20.81 -2.08 10.54
CA GLY A 210 20.10 -3.23 9.95
C GLY A 210 18.73 -2.92 9.36
N ALA A 211 18.34 -1.64 9.27
CA ALA A 211 17.13 -1.25 8.58
C ALA A 211 17.20 -1.57 7.08
N ALA A 212 16.07 -1.91 6.47
CA ALA A 212 15.99 -2.14 5.03
C ALA A 212 16.19 -0.83 4.26
N ASP A 213 16.79 -0.92 3.08
CA ASP A 213 16.88 0.21 2.14
C ASP A 213 15.52 0.47 1.47
N PRO A 214 15.03 1.73 1.41
CA PRO A 214 13.75 2.06 0.79
C PRO A 214 13.65 1.67 -0.69
N ALA A 215 14.75 1.75 -1.44
CA ALA A 215 14.75 1.39 -2.85
C ALA A 215 14.67 -0.14 -3.04
N ASP A 216 15.35 -0.92 -2.19
CA ASP A 216 15.23 -2.39 -2.20
C ASP A 216 13.82 -2.85 -1.81
N VAL A 217 13.21 -2.19 -0.80
CA VAL A 217 11.82 -2.45 -0.40
C VAL A 217 10.84 -2.20 -1.55
N ALA A 218 10.97 -1.06 -2.24
CA ALA A 218 10.13 -0.72 -3.38
C ALA A 218 10.31 -1.72 -4.54
N ALA A 219 11.54 -2.10 -4.85
CA ALA A 219 11.83 -3.10 -5.87
C ALA A 219 11.20 -4.46 -5.56
N GLN A 220 11.29 -4.93 -4.31
CA GLN A 220 10.64 -6.16 -3.88
C GLN A 220 9.12 -6.10 -4.05
N GLY A 221 8.50 -4.95 -3.70
CA GLY A 221 7.06 -4.74 -3.85
C GLY A 221 6.61 -4.78 -5.31
N LEU A 222 7.31 -4.09 -6.21
CA LEU A 222 6.99 -4.07 -7.64
C LEU A 222 7.19 -5.44 -8.29
N THR A 223 8.26 -6.16 -7.93
CA THR A 223 8.51 -7.51 -8.42
C THR A 223 7.47 -8.52 -7.95
N ALA A 224 6.97 -8.36 -6.71
CA ALA A 224 6.00 -9.28 -6.13
C ALA A 224 4.55 -8.98 -6.53
N LEU A 225 4.28 -7.80 -7.11
CA LEU A 225 2.94 -7.42 -7.55
C LEU A 225 2.46 -8.40 -8.64
N GLY A 226 1.35 -9.06 -8.37
CA GLY A 226 0.81 -10.12 -9.21
C GLY A 226 1.20 -11.55 -8.80
N ALA A 227 2.15 -11.71 -7.86
CA ALA A 227 2.58 -13.04 -7.41
C ALA A 227 1.77 -13.61 -6.24
N GLY A 228 0.91 -12.81 -5.60
CA GLY A 228 0.09 -13.30 -4.49
C GLY A 228 -0.40 -12.17 -3.59
N PRO A 229 -1.25 -12.47 -2.58
CA PRO A 229 -1.87 -11.41 -1.79
C PRO A 229 -0.90 -10.72 -0.83
N VAL A 230 0.17 -11.40 -0.38
CA VAL A 230 1.10 -10.85 0.63
C VAL A 230 2.55 -11.16 0.23
N HIS A 231 3.37 -10.11 0.19
CA HIS A 231 4.82 -10.23 0.15
C HIS A 231 5.43 -9.63 1.41
N VAL A 232 6.29 -10.39 2.08
CA VAL A 232 7.07 -9.91 3.21
C VAL A 232 8.49 -9.63 2.72
N VAL A 233 8.97 -8.40 2.94
CA VAL A 233 10.34 -8.06 2.54
C VAL A 233 11.35 -9.02 3.18
N ARG A 234 12.42 -9.37 2.43
CA ARG A 234 13.39 -10.42 2.80
C ARG A 234 13.88 -10.31 4.25
N GLN A 235 14.15 -9.09 4.70
CA GLN A 235 14.63 -8.79 6.05
C GLN A 235 13.65 -9.16 7.17
N GLN A 236 12.36 -9.39 6.83
CA GLN A 236 11.31 -9.74 7.77
C GLN A 236 10.73 -11.14 7.55
N ALA A 237 11.19 -11.87 6.54
CA ALA A 237 10.61 -13.14 6.11
C ALA A 237 10.56 -14.19 7.23
N GLU A 238 11.65 -14.37 7.99
CA GLU A 238 11.69 -15.31 9.10
C GLU A 238 10.75 -14.93 10.26
N VAL A 239 10.64 -13.62 10.55
CA VAL A 239 9.76 -13.12 11.60
C VAL A 239 8.30 -13.38 11.21
N ALA A 240 7.93 -13.10 9.98
CA ALA A 240 6.59 -13.32 9.47
C ALA A 240 6.26 -14.83 9.37
N ALA A 241 7.18 -15.65 8.90
CA ALA A 241 6.98 -17.10 8.78
C ALA A 241 6.66 -17.74 10.13
N ARG A 242 7.39 -17.36 11.19
CA ARG A 242 7.12 -17.84 12.56
C ARG A 242 5.74 -17.43 13.09
N ARG A 243 5.14 -16.37 12.53
CA ARG A 243 3.90 -15.75 13.03
C ARG A 243 2.67 -15.98 12.15
N SER A 244 2.82 -16.51 10.95
CA SER A 244 1.73 -16.62 9.98
C SER A 244 1.53 -18.01 9.36
N GLY A 245 2.37 -18.99 9.70
CA GLY A 245 2.29 -20.34 9.12
C GLY A 245 2.68 -20.42 7.64
N PRO A 246 2.31 -21.50 6.93
CA PRO A 246 2.74 -21.81 5.58
C PRO A 246 2.19 -20.83 4.52
N ALA A 247 2.46 -21.12 3.24
CA ALA A 247 2.18 -20.27 2.10
C ALA A 247 0.86 -19.47 2.18
N ARG A 248 0.96 -18.16 2.29
CA ARG A 248 -0.18 -17.27 2.60
C ARG A 248 -1.27 -17.32 1.52
N ALA A 249 -0.90 -17.36 0.25
CA ALA A 249 -1.86 -17.42 -0.87
C ALA A 249 -2.75 -18.68 -0.78
N ALA A 250 -2.16 -19.86 -0.53
CA ALA A 250 -2.89 -21.10 -0.38
C ALA A 250 -3.83 -21.08 0.84
N LEU A 251 -3.39 -20.49 1.96
CA LEU A 251 -4.22 -20.31 3.15
C LEU A 251 -5.44 -19.42 2.86
N VAL A 252 -5.26 -18.30 2.20
CA VAL A 252 -6.34 -17.36 1.88
C VAL A 252 -7.35 -17.99 0.92
N ALA A 253 -6.89 -18.62 -0.16
CA ALA A 253 -7.74 -19.30 -1.13
C ALA A 253 -8.52 -20.47 -0.50
N GLY A 254 -7.87 -21.30 0.31
CA GLY A 254 -8.52 -22.41 1.02
C GLY A 254 -9.59 -21.93 2.00
N ASN A 255 -9.30 -20.90 2.78
CA ASN A 255 -10.27 -20.29 3.70
C ASN A 255 -11.49 -19.72 2.97
N HIS A 256 -11.27 -19.05 1.85
CA HIS A 256 -12.35 -18.50 1.01
C HIS A 256 -13.26 -19.62 0.49
N GLY A 257 -12.70 -20.69 -0.07
CA GLY A 257 -13.44 -21.84 -0.55
C GLY A 257 -14.30 -22.52 0.55
N ALA A 258 -13.72 -22.71 1.73
CA ALA A 258 -14.44 -23.28 2.86
C ALA A 258 -15.59 -22.38 3.34
N THR A 259 -15.36 -21.07 3.43
CA THR A 259 -16.37 -20.08 3.83
C THR A 259 -17.52 -20.02 2.81
N ARG A 260 -17.22 -20.03 1.51
CA ARG A 260 -18.26 -20.07 0.47
C ARG A 260 -19.10 -21.35 0.53
N ALA A 261 -18.49 -22.48 0.75
CA ALA A 261 -19.21 -23.75 0.91
C ALA A 261 -20.16 -23.70 2.13
N MET A 262 -19.71 -23.14 3.25
CA MET A 262 -20.50 -22.97 4.45
C MET A 262 -21.67 -21.99 4.28
N LEU A 263 -21.47 -20.91 3.52
CA LEU A 263 -22.47 -19.87 3.30
C LEU A 263 -23.42 -20.11 2.11
N GLY A 264 -23.25 -21.19 1.34
CA GLY A 264 -24.17 -21.60 0.27
C GLY A 264 -23.98 -20.91 -1.09
N GLY A 265 -22.75 -20.46 -1.42
CA GLY A 265 -22.42 -19.88 -2.75
C GLY A 265 -22.67 -18.37 -2.86
N PRO A 266 -22.55 -17.75 -4.05
CA PRO A 266 -22.71 -16.30 -4.23
C PRO A 266 -24.14 -15.91 -3.83
N GLY A 267 -24.22 -14.92 -2.93
CA GLY A 267 -25.42 -14.54 -2.19
C GLY A 267 -26.69 -14.54 -3.03
N THR A 268 -27.57 -15.45 -2.71
CA THR A 268 -28.99 -15.20 -2.95
C THR A 268 -29.39 -14.14 -1.95
N ASP A 269 -29.64 -12.94 -2.44
CA ASP A 269 -30.37 -11.91 -1.72
C ASP A 269 -31.57 -12.58 -1.01
N ARG A 270 -31.49 -12.70 0.30
CA ARG A 270 -32.66 -12.98 1.10
C ARG A 270 -33.26 -11.64 1.45
N SER A 271 -34.25 -11.29 0.59
CA SER A 271 -35.25 -10.23 0.84
C SER A 271 -35.77 -10.21 2.29
#